data_2d0de1a832cb1fe8382e674da3a39901
#
_entry.id   2d0de1a832cb1fe8382e674da3a39901
#
_cell.length_a   1.000
_cell.length_b   1.000
_cell.length_c   1.000
_cell.angle_alpha   90.00
_cell.angle_beta   90.00
_cell.angle_gamma   90.00
#
_symmetry.space_group_name_H-M   'P 1'
#
loop_
_entity.id
_entity.type
_entity.pdbx_description
1 polymer ?
#
loop_
_entity_poly.entity_id
_entity_poly.type
_entity_poly.pdbx_seq_one_letter_code
_entity_poly.pdbx_strand_id
1 'polypeptide(L)'
;MNKFIPRKIQKKLNKIIAQKQVTIITGMRRVGKTTLLKHYFEKIPSKNKLQLNLEDVLTRKIFAEINYKNIARALQQEGINTKKKSYIFIDEIQFIRNMPSIIKYLYDEYDIKFVVSGSSSFYLKNHFSESLAGRKIIVDLYPLTFKEFLDFKGIDKKYNKEFSGKNATRSEISAEKYNDLYKEYINFGGFPEVVLADDIEIKNELLKDIMNSYFQIDVATLADFKDIGKIRDLLILLTQRIGKKINISNIANALNIKRDKVYEYLAFLQSTYVIKMIPQKSSIDNRISADNKFYFTDTGLARLLAGVSEGSKFENSVFMNLVYDYEITYYQTRSGGEIDFILDNSIGLEVKLNPCRQDLAILKKRTDSAGISEYYLVGLQYSELDKTIMAWDL
;
A
#
# COMPACT_ATOMS: atom_id res chain seq x y z
N MET A 1 4.76 9.67 25.87
CA MET A 1 4.78 9.68 24.39
C MET A 1 5.13 8.28 23.90
N ASN A 2 4.28 7.64 23.13
CA ASN A 2 4.62 6.35 22.55
C ASN A 2 5.84 6.51 21.65
N LYS A 3 6.84 5.64 21.84
CA LYS A 3 8.08 5.63 21.03
C LYS A 3 7.71 5.40 19.57
N PHE A 4 8.20 6.26 18.66
CA PHE A 4 8.01 6.07 17.22
C PHE A 4 8.67 4.76 16.77
N ILE A 5 7.91 3.90 16.11
CA ILE A 5 8.40 2.63 15.56
C ILE A 5 8.73 2.85 14.09
N PRO A 6 9.98 2.57 13.67
CA PRO A 6 10.42 2.79 12.30
C PRO A 6 9.60 2.00 11.28
N ARG A 7 9.38 2.62 10.11
CA ARG A 7 8.72 2.00 8.96
C ARG A 7 9.74 1.72 7.86
N LYS A 8 9.55 0.64 7.11
CA LYS A 8 10.39 0.22 5.98
C LYS A 8 10.66 1.36 4.98
N ILE A 9 9.65 2.16 4.70
CA ILE A 9 9.70 3.29 3.79
C ILE A 9 10.63 4.43 4.22
N GLN A 10 11.04 4.47 5.50
CA GLN A 10 11.85 5.57 6.05
C GLN A 10 13.18 5.77 5.33
N LYS A 11 13.85 4.69 4.90
CA LYS A 11 15.13 4.81 4.16
C LYS A 11 14.95 5.63 2.86
N LYS A 12 13.83 5.41 2.16
CA LYS A 12 13.48 6.14 0.95
C LYS A 12 13.08 7.58 1.29
N LEU A 13 12.24 7.78 2.32
CA LEU A 13 11.78 9.09 2.74
C LEU A 13 12.93 9.99 3.21
N ASN A 14 13.92 9.48 3.94
CA ASN A 14 15.10 10.25 4.36
C ASN A 14 15.83 10.88 3.17
N LYS A 15 15.93 10.16 2.05
CA LYS A 15 16.57 10.67 0.82
C LYS A 15 15.69 11.71 0.11
N ILE A 16 14.37 11.48 0.07
CA ILE A 16 13.41 12.31 -0.66
C ILE A 16 13.15 13.62 0.07
N ILE A 17 13.02 13.61 1.39
CA ILE A 17 12.77 14.83 2.18
C ILE A 17 13.94 15.82 2.08
N ALA A 18 15.16 15.34 1.88
CA ALA A 18 16.33 16.18 1.65
C ALA A 18 16.30 16.91 0.28
N GLN A 19 15.54 16.41 -0.69
CA GLN A 19 15.41 17.02 -2.03
C GLN A 19 14.44 18.21 -2.01
N LYS A 20 14.53 19.09 -3.02
CA LYS A 20 13.64 20.25 -3.16
C LYS A 20 12.19 19.84 -3.44
N GLN A 21 11.97 18.76 -4.23
CA GLN A 21 10.64 18.34 -4.68
C GLN A 21 9.65 18.17 -3.53
N VAL A 22 8.39 18.49 -3.79
CA VAL A 22 7.27 18.24 -2.88
C VAL A 22 7.19 16.74 -2.58
N THR A 23 7.31 16.37 -1.33
CA THR A 23 7.14 14.98 -0.89
C THR A 23 5.69 14.73 -0.56
N ILE A 24 5.05 13.78 -1.25
CA ILE A 24 3.65 13.43 -1.04
C ILE A 24 3.59 12.01 -0.47
N ILE A 25 3.14 11.88 0.78
CA ILE A 25 2.93 10.59 1.43
C ILE A 25 1.46 10.23 1.27
N THR A 26 1.18 9.14 0.55
CA THR A 26 -0.17 8.70 0.28
C THR A 26 -0.36 7.23 0.68
N GLY A 27 -1.59 6.83 0.92
CA GLY A 27 -1.94 5.49 1.41
C GLY A 27 -3.30 5.49 2.08
N MET A 28 -3.84 4.32 2.34
CA MET A 28 -5.14 4.15 2.98
C MET A 28 -5.20 4.90 4.33
N ARG A 29 -6.41 5.22 4.81
CA ARG A 29 -6.58 5.75 6.18
C ARG A 29 -6.02 4.78 7.22
N ARG A 30 -5.58 5.30 8.37
CA ARG A 30 -5.06 4.49 9.51
C ARG A 30 -3.75 3.73 9.26
N VAL A 31 -3.06 3.90 8.11
CA VAL A 31 -1.73 3.27 7.87
C VAL A 31 -0.57 4.01 8.55
N GLY A 32 -0.82 5.14 9.22
CA GLY A 32 0.19 5.90 9.98
C GLY A 32 0.81 7.09 9.24
N LYS A 33 0.15 7.69 8.22
CA LYS A 33 0.63 8.89 7.49
C LYS A 33 0.90 10.06 8.42
N THR A 34 -0.07 10.43 9.26
CA THR A 34 0.02 11.53 10.24
C THR A 34 1.17 11.32 11.22
N THR A 35 1.34 10.09 11.72
CA THR A 35 2.44 9.73 12.64
C THR A 35 3.80 9.91 11.97
N LEU A 36 3.90 9.50 10.70
CA LEU A 36 5.12 9.64 9.93
C LEU A 36 5.41 11.12 9.62
N LEU A 37 4.39 11.90 9.29
CA LEU A 37 4.49 13.35 9.05
C LEU A 37 5.01 14.08 10.30
N LYS A 38 4.43 13.81 11.49
CA LYS A 38 4.87 14.34 12.77
C LYS A 38 6.32 14.00 13.08
N HIS A 39 6.70 12.73 12.89
CA HIS A 39 8.07 12.28 13.11
C HIS A 39 9.09 13.07 12.27
N TYR A 40 8.79 13.29 10.99
CA TYR A 40 9.68 14.08 10.13
C TYR A 40 9.65 15.57 10.47
N PHE A 41 8.51 16.11 10.86
CA PHE A 41 8.43 17.48 11.36
C PHE A 41 9.34 17.70 12.57
N GLU A 42 9.31 16.79 13.54
CA GLU A 42 10.17 16.86 14.72
C GLU A 42 11.66 16.76 14.38
N LYS A 43 12.01 15.88 13.42
CA LYS A 43 13.38 15.63 12.98
C LYS A 43 14.03 16.80 12.23
N ILE A 44 13.27 17.67 11.59
CA ILE A 44 13.83 18.83 10.89
C ILE A 44 14.38 19.83 11.91
N PRO A 45 15.69 20.15 11.89
CA PRO A 45 16.31 21.00 12.90
C PRO A 45 15.98 22.48 12.74
N SER A 46 15.42 22.89 11.58
CA SER A 46 15.04 24.28 11.32
C SER A 46 13.92 24.73 12.26
N LYS A 47 14.03 25.96 12.80
CA LYS A 47 12.92 26.64 13.49
C LYS A 47 11.89 27.24 12.51
N ASN A 48 12.28 27.46 11.23
CA ASN A 48 11.41 27.97 10.18
C ASN A 48 10.60 26.82 9.57
N LYS A 49 9.69 26.27 10.35
CA LYS A 49 8.84 25.14 9.96
C LYS A 49 7.44 25.27 10.56
N LEU A 50 6.44 24.78 9.82
CA LEU A 50 5.03 24.82 10.20
C LEU A 50 4.38 23.46 9.88
N GLN A 51 3.51 22.99 10.77
CA GLN A 51 2.68 21.82 10.55
C GLN A 51 1.21 22.21 10.59
N LEU A 52 0.46 21.82 9.56
CA LEU A 52 -0.95 22.14 9.38
C LEU A 52 -1.74 20.85 9.16
N ASN A 53 -2.94 20.76 9.74
CA ASN A 53 -3.88 19.67 9.50
C ASN A 53 -5.14 20.24 8.85
N LEU A 54 -5.46 19.81 7.64
CA LEU A 54 -6.63 20.29 6.91
C LEU A 54 -7.94 19.58 7.27
N GLU A 55 -7.94 18.66 8.23
CA GLU A 55 -9.19 18.24 8.87
C GLU A 55 -9.80 19.40 9.69
N ASP A 56 -8.96 20.25 10.26
CA ASP A 56 -9.42 21.45 10.97
C ASP A 56 -9.93 22.53 9.99
N VAL A 57 -11.17 22.94 10.21
CA VAL A 57 -11.86 23.94 9.39
C VAL A 57 -11.18 25.33 9.47
N LEU A 58 -10.63 25.69 10.63
CA LEU A 58 -9.94 26.97 10.81
C LEU A 58 -8.63 27.00 10.01
N THR A 59 -7.88 25.91 10.04
CA THR A 59 -6.65 25.76 9.25
C THR A 59 -6.92 25.87 7.74
N ARG A 60 -8.06 25.36 7.25
CA ARG A 60 -8.46 25.50 5.84
C ARG A 60 -8.61 26.96 5.40
N LYS A 61 -8.98 27.89 6.29
CA LYS A 61 -9.15 29.31 5.96
C LYS A 61 -7.85 29.94 5.47
N ILE A 62 -6.69 29.48 5.90
CA ILE A 62 -5.37 29.92 5.41
C ILE A 62 -5.27 29.78 3.88
N PHE A 63 -5.88 28.74 3.32
CA PHE A 63 -5.81 28.39 1.90
C PHE A 63 -7.08 28.74 1.11
N ALA A 64 -8.05 29.41 1.73
CA ALA A 64 -9.31 29.80 1.08
C ALA A 64 -9.18 31.05 0.19
N GLU A 65 -8.06 31.76 0.28
CA GLU A 65 -7.78 32.97 -0.48
C GLU A 65 -7.63 32.70 -1.98
N ILE A 66 -8.30 33.51 -2.81
CA ILE A 66 -8.21 33.43 -4.28
C ILE A 66 -6.81 33.90 -4.73
N ASN A 67 -6.28 34.94 -4.09
CA ASN A 67 -4.94 35.43 -4.40
C ASN A 67 -3.88 34.69 -3.56
N TYR A 68 -3.08 33.88 -4.23
CA TYR A 68 -2.04 33.06 -3.56
C TYR A 68 -0.96 33.89 -2.83
N LYS A 69 -0.77 35.18 -3.17
CA LYS A 69 0.09 36.10 -2.39
C LYS A 69 -0.45 36.29 -0.96
N ASN A 70 -1.78 36.31 -0.80
CA ASN A 70 -2.39 36.42 0.53
C ASN A 70 -2.18 35.15 1.35
N ILE A 71 -2.17 33.97 0.69
CA ILE A 71 -1.81 32.72 1.36
C ILE A 71 -0.38 32.79 1.91
N ALA A 72 0.57 33.31 1.11
CA ALA A 72 1.94 33.50 1.59
C ALA A 72 2.01 34.43 2.82
N ARG A 73 1.21 35.53 2.84
CA ARG A 73 1.10 36.43 3.99
C ARG A 73 0.47 35.73 5.21
N ALA A 74 -0.57 34.92 5.01
CA ALA A 74 -1.17 34.14 6.09
C ALA A 74 -0.16 33.17 6.70
N LEU A 75 0.65 32.47 5.87
CA LEU A 75 1.73 31.62 6.36
C LEU A 75 2.81 32.42 7.14
N GLN A 76 3.08 33.68 6.76
CA GLN A 76 3.98 34.53 7.51
C GLN A 76 3.39 34.90 8.88
N GLN A 77 2.08 35.12 8.96
CA GLN A 77 1.40 35.37 10.25
C GLN A 77 1.46 34.14 11.17
N GLU A 78 1.47 32.92 10.58
CA GLU A 78 1.70 31.67 11.29
C GLU A 78 3.19 31.42 11.64
N GLY A 79 4.07 32.42 11.43
CA GLY A 79 5.47 32.36 11.83
C GLY A 79 6.47 31.90 10.79
N ILE A 80 6.06 31.68 9.54
CA ILE A 80 6.97 31.29 8.45
C ILE A 80 7.71 32.50 7.89
N ASN A 81 9.03 32.45 7.88
CA ASN A 81 9.86 33.41 7.16
C ASN A 81 10.09 32.97 5.71
N THR A 82 9.31 33.52 4.77
CA THR A 82 9.39 33.19 3.33
C THR A 82 10.64 33.70 2.63
N LYS A 83 11.46 34.55 3.27
CA LYS A 83 12.76 35.04 2.75
C LYS A 83 13.91 34.03 2.99
N LYS A 84 13.66 32.99 3.75
CA LYS A 84 14.63 31.93 4.09
C LYS A 84 14.01 30.58 3.81
N LYS A 85 14.87 29.56 3.61
CA LYS A 85 14.40 28.18 3.46
C LYS A 85 13.47 27.81 4.62
N SER A 86 12.28 27.34 4.26
CA SER A 86 11.25 26.93 5.21
C SER A 86 10.71 25.55 4.90
N TYR A 87 10.06 24.93 5.88
CA TYR A 87 9.49 23.60 5.77
C TYR A 87 8.02 23.63 6.17
N ILE A 88 7.14 23.22 5.26
CA ILE A 88 5.70 23.19 5.52
C ILE A 88 5.21 21.76 5.39
N PHE A 89 4.64 21.26 6.49
CA PHE A 89 4.04 19.94 6.59
C PHE A 89 2.53 20.10 6.60
N ILE A 90 1.84 19.45 5.65
CA ILE A 90 0.38 19.56 5.53
C ILE A 90 -0.23 18.17 5.52
N ASP A 91 -1.10 17.90 6.49
CA ASP A 91 -1.85 16.65 6.58
C ASP A 91 -3.21 16.78 5.89
N GLU A 92 -3.67 15.67 5.26
CA GLU A 92 -4.99 15.50 4.64
C GLU A 92 -5.32 16.55 3.57
N ILE A 93 -4.38 16.74 2.61
CA ILE A 93 -4.47 17.80 1.57
C ILE A 93 -5.69 17.70 0.65
N GLN A 94 -6.39 16.55 0.58
CA GLN A 94 -7.60 16.36 -0.23
C GLN A 94 -8.79 17.21 0.24
N PHE A 95 -8.75 17.77 1.45
CA PHE A 95 -9.81 18.68 1.93
C PHE A 95 -9.82 20.04 1.21
N ILE A 96 -8.78 20.36 0.44
CA ILE A 96 -8.73 21.60 -0.37
C ILE A 96 -8.48 21.26 -1.83
N ARG A 97 -9.50 21.47 -2.67
CA ARG A 97 -9.49 21.06 -4.08
C ARG A 97 -8.39 21.70 -4.92
N ASN A 98 -8.06 22.96 -4.68
CA ASN A 98 -7.02 23.71 -5.43
C ASN A 98 -5.64 23.68 -4.77
N MET A 99 -5.42 22.84 -3.74
CA MET A 99 -4.14 22.71 -3.04
C MET A 99 -2.94 22.45 -3.99
N PRO A 100 -3.07 21.65 -5.06
CA PRO A 100 -1.97 21.47 -6.03
C PRO A 100 -1.47 22.77 -6.65
N SER A 101 -2.38 23.65 -7.04
CA SER A 101 -2.06 24.95 -7.66
C SER A 101 -1.44 25.91 -6.63
N ILE A 102 -1.94 25.89 -5.41
CA ILE A 102 -1.38 26.69 -4.30
C ILE A 102 0.05 26.25 -4.00
N ILE A 103 0.27 24.94 -3.82
CA ILE A 103 1.61 24.39 -3.57
C ILE A 103 2.56 24.72 -4.72
N LYS A 104 2.11 24.60 -5.97
CA LYS A 104 2.91 24.95 -7.14
C LYS A 104 3.37 26.39 -7.09
N TYR A 105 2.44 27.34 -6.87
CA TYR A 105 2.75 28.75 -6.77
C TYR A 105 3.77 29.03 -5.66
N LEU A 106 3.52 28.52 -4.46
CA LEU A 106 4.42 28.72 -3.31
C LEU A 106 5.79 28.06 -3.51
N TYR A 107 5.85 26.92 -4.17
CA TYR A 107 7.09 26.20 -4.51
C TYR A 107 7.94 26.95 -5.56
N ASP A 108 7.28 27.58 -6.55
CA ASP A 108 7.97 28.33 -7.60
C ASP A 108 8.45 29.71 -7.11
N GLU A 109 7.69 30.37 -6.23
CA GLU A 109 7.97 31.74 -5.75
C GLU A 109 8.89 31.79 -4.51
N TYR A 110 8.90 30.74 -3.69
CA TYR A 110 9.60 30.73 -2.40
C TYR A 110 10.45 29.47 -2.22
N ASP A 111 11.49 29.57 -1.38
CA ASP A 111 12.29 28.39 -0.99
C ASP A 111 11.58 27.62 0.13
N ILE A 112 10.49 26.93 -0.24
CA ILE A 112 9.67 26.14 0.67
C ILE A 112 9.79 24.66 0.32
N LYS A 113 10.20 23.84 1.29
CA LYS A 113 10.07 22.39 1.21
C LYS A 113 8.71 21.96 1.73
N PHE A 114 7.90 21.39 0.85
CA PHE A 114 6.62 20.79 1.23
C PHE A 114 6.74 19.30 1.48
N VAL A 115 6.17 18.85 2.61
CA VAL A 115 5.93 17.44 2.91
C VAL A 115 4.44 17.30 3.23
N VAL A 116 3.72 16.61 2.40
CA VAL A 116 2.25 16.57 2.50
C VAL A 116 1.73 15.14 2.56
N SER A 117 0.59 14.95 3.19
CA SER A 117 -0.09 13.65 3.21
C SER A 117 -1.51 13.73 2.66
N GLY A 118 -2.01 12.60 2.17
CA GLY A 118 -3.38 12.45 1.74
C GLY A 118 -3.81 10.99 1.67
N SER A 119 -5.10 10.73 1.94
CA SER A 119 -5.62 9.35 2.00
C SER A 119 -5.86 8.73 0.63
N SER A 120 -5.85 9.50 -0.46
CA SER A 120 -6.19 9.00 -1.78
C SER A 120 -5.22 9.43 -2.86
N SER A 121 -4.63 8.46 -3.56
CA SER A 121 -3.88 8.75 -4.77
C SER A 121 -4.79 9.14 -5.95
N PHE A 122 -6.09 8.85 -5.88
CA PHE A 122 -7.06 9.24 -6.91
C PHE A 122 -7.13 10.75 -7.03
N TYR A 123 -7.36 11.45 -5.92
CA TYR A 123 -7.32 12.90 -5.87
C TYR A 123 -5.93 13.43 -6.28
N LEU A 124 -4.87 12.83 -5.72
CA LEU A 124 -3.50 13.26 -5.94
C LEU A 124 -3.04 13.01 -7.38
N LYS A 125 -3.40 11.90 -8.01
CA LYS A 125 -3.04 11.62 -9.40
C LYS A 125 -3.80 12.51 -10.38
N ASN A 126 -5.10 12.72 -10.16
CA ASN A 126 -5.92 13.50 -11.09
C ASN A 126 -5.64 15.01 -10.99
N HIS A 127 -5.47 15.56 -9.78
CA HIS A 127 -5.28 17.00 -9.60
C HIS A 127 -3.81 17.44 -9.48
N PHE A 128 -2.91 16.54 -9.05
CA PHE A 128 -1.48 16.83 -8.94
C PHE A 128 -0.66 16.42 -10.17
N SER A 129 -1.22 15.63 -11.10
CA SER A 129 -0.46 15.17 -12.27
C SER A 129 -0.09 16.33 -13.19
N GLU A 130 -1.00 17.26 -13.41
CA GLU A 130 -0.79 18.38 -14.31
C GLU A 130 -0.05 19.54 -13.64
N SER A 131 -0.45 19.92 -12.42
CA SER A 131 0.07 21.13 -11.78
C SER A 131 1.46 20.99 -11.17
N LEU A 132 1.86 19.80 -10.68
CA LEU A 132 3.18 19.56 -10.08
C LEU A 132 4.05 18.57 -10.88
N ALA A 133 3.88 18.50 -12.20
CA ALA A 133 4.74 17.70 -13.06
C ALA A 133 6.22 18.08 -12.86
N GLY A 134 7.09 17.10 -12.62
CA GLY A 134 8.52 17.29 -12.34
C GLY A 134 8.88 17.89 -10.97
N ARG A 135 7.89 18.33 -10.16
CA ARG A 135 8.10 19.00 -8.87
C ARG A 135 7.73 18.15 -7.65
N LYS A 136 7.22 16.94 -7.86
CA LYS A 136 6.73 16.06 -6.79
C LYS A 136 7.39 14.68 -6.81
N ILE A 137 7.47 14.07 -5.63
CA ILE A 137 7.77 12.64 -5.45
C ILE A 137 6.68 12.06 -4.58
N ILE A 138 5.96 11.07 -5.12
CA ILE A 138 4.90 10.36 -4.40
C ILE A 138 5.49 9.13 -3.75
N VAL A 139 5.11 8.90 -2.50
CA VAL A 139 5.55 7.77 -1.68
C VAL A 139 4.32 7.07 -1.15
N ASP A 140 4.12 5.83 -1.59
CA ASP A 140 3.01 5.00 -1.17
C ASP A 140 3.31 4.38 0.21
N LEU A 141 2.40 4.56 1.15
CA LEU A 141 2.45 3.94 2.48
C LEU A 141 1.34 2.88 2.58
N TYR A 142 1.75 1.61 2.60
CA TYR A 142 0.85 0.48 2.80
C TYR A 142 0.73 0.12 4.29
N PRO A 143 -0.21 -0.75 4.69
CA PRO A 143 -0.18 -1.42 5.99
C PRO A 143 1.18 -2.08 6.27
N LEU A 144 1.43 -2.48 7.51
CA LEU A 144 2.69 -3.07 7.94
C LEU A 144 2.99 -4.37 7.17
N THR A 145 4.24 -4.55 6.73
CA THR A 145 4.75 -5.87 6.34
C THR A 145 4.87 -6.75 7.59
N PHE A 146 5.05 -8.07 7.43
CA PHE A 146 5.23 -8.96 8.60
C PHE A 146 6.46 -8.59 9.43
N LYS A 147 7.54 -8.14 8.78
CA LYS A 147 8.69 -7.61 9.51
C LYS A 147 8.32 -6.40 10.38
N GLU A 148 7.62 -5.43 9.82
CA GLU A 148 7.15 -4.26 10.57
C GLU A 148 6.13 -4.67 11.66
N PHE A 149 5.27 -5.68 11.39
CA PHE A 149 4.38 -6.26 12.38
C PHE A 149 5.15 -6.77 13.61
N LEU A 150 6.24 -7.51 13.40
CA LEU A 150 7.10 -7.99 14.49
C LEU A 150 7.76 -6.82 15.24
N ASP A 151 8.27 -5.82 14.51
CA ASP A 151 8.85 -4.61 15.11
C ASP A 151 7.83 -3.88 16.00
N PHE A 152 6.55 -3.80 15.57
CA PHE A 152 5.45 -3.21 16.35
C PHE A 152 5.06 -4.04 17.57
N LYS A 153 5.20 -5.35 17.50
CA LYS A 153 5.04 -6.26 18.65
C LYS A 153 6.27 -6.29 19.57
N GLY A 154 7.34 -5.54 19.27
CA GLY A 154 8.58 -5.53 20.04
C GLY A 154 9.42 -6.80 19.87
N ILE A 155 9.18 -7.56 18.79
CA ILE A 155 9.88 -8.82 18.51
C ILE A 155 11.00 -8.56 17.50
N ASP A 156 12.24 -8.66 17.94
CA ASP A 156 13.40 -8.53 17.05
C ASP A 156 13.63 -9.82 16.26
N LYS A 157 13.72 -9.68 14.94
CA LYS A 157 14.05 -10.77 14.01
C LYS A 157 15.04 -10.28 12.96
N LYS A 158 16.14 -11.01 12.81
CA LYS A 158 17.10 -10.76 11.74
C LYS A 158 16.60 -11.35 10.44
N TYR A 159 16.71 -10.57 9.36
CA TYR A 159 16.29 -10.97 8.01
C TYR A 159 17.48 -10.99 7.07
N ASN A 160 17.58 -12.04 6.26
CA ASN A 160 18.47 -12.07 5.12
C ASN A 160 17.85 -11.26 3.97
N LYS A 161 18.69 -10.52 3.26
CA LYS A 161 18.22 -9.71 2.10
C LYS A 161 18.03 -10.57 0.86
N GLU A 162 18.94 -11.50 0.64
CA GLU A 162 18.95 -12.38 -0.54
C GLU A 162 18.04 -13.59 -0.32
N PHE A 163 17.34 -14.02 -1.37
CA PHE A 163 16.45 -15.17 -1.32
C PHE A 163 17.19 -16.47 -1.00
N SER A 164 18.40 -16.66 -1.52
CA SER A 164 19.29 -17.79 -1.16
C SER A 164 19.58 -17.85 0.33
N GLY A 165 19.88 -16.69 0.96
CA GLY A 165 20.10 -16.59 2.39
C GLY A 165 18.83 -16.87 3.21
N LYS A 166 17.64 -16.43 2.74
CA LYS A 166 16.35 -16.74 3.39
C LYS A 166 16.11 -18.26 3.41
N ASN A 167 16.39 -18.93 2.31
CA ASN A 167 16.27 -20.39 2.22
C ASN A 167 17.18 -21.13 3.24
N ALA A 168 18.39 -20.62 3.48
CA ALA A 168 19.37 -21.25 4.36
C ALA A 168 19.06 -21.07 5.87
N THR A 169 18.24 -20.09 6.26
CA THR A 169 17.96 -19.75 7.68
C THR A 169 16.70 -20.38 8.24
N ARG A 170 15.97 -21.17 7.45
CA ARG A 170 14.77 -21.87 7.93
C ARG A 170 15.15 -22.89 9.01
N SER A 171 14.32 -22.99 10.06
CA SER A 171 14.44 -24.01 11.09
C SER A 171 13.09 -24.29 11.70
N GLU A 172 12.92 -25.50 12.25
CA GLU A 172 11.72 -25.93 12.97
C GLU A 172 11.43 -25.05 14.18
N ILE A 173 12.48 -24.68 14.94
CA ILE A 173 12.37 -23.76 16.08
C ILE A 173 11.83 -22.38 15.64
N SER A 174 12.29 -21.89 14.49
CA SER A 174 11.77 -20.64 13.92
C SER A 174 10.31 -20.79 13.50
N ALA A 175 9.91 -21.96 12.99
CA ALA A 175 8.53 -22.27 12.63
C ALA A 175 7.62 -22.24 13.85
N GLU A 176 7.98 -22.90 14.92
CA GLU A 176 7.23 -22.88 16.20
C GLU A 176 7.05 -21.45 16.72
N LYS A 177 8.11 -20.65 16.67
CA LYS A 177 8.08 -19.27 17.17
C LYS A 177 7.23 -18.32 16.33
N TYR A 178 7.32 -18.39 14.99
CA TYR A 178 6.76 -17.36 14.11
C TYR A 178 5.44 -17.76 13.42
N ASN A 179 5.06 -19.05 13.43
CA ASN A 179 3.89 -19.52 12.71
C ASN A 179 2.58 -18.89 13.24
N ASP A 180 2.41 -18.83 14.56
CA ASP A 180 1.19 -18.27 15.13
C ASP A 180 1.13 -16.75 14.98
N LEU A 181 2.27 -16.06 15.05
CA LEU A 181 2.37 -14.63 14.76
C LEU A 181 2.04 -14.34 13.28
N TYR A 182 2.47 -15.22 12.37
CA TYR A 182 2.14 -15.08 10.95
C TYR A 182 0.67 -15.36 10.68
N LYS A 183 0.06 -16.35 11.37
CA LYS A 183 -1.40 -16.59 11.32
C LYS A 183 -2.18 -15.39 11.85
N GLU A 184 -1.72 -14.74 12.94
CA GLU A 184 -2.31 -13.50 13.43
C GLU A 184 -2.26 -12.41 12.35
N TYR A 185 -1.11 -12.24 11.73
CA TYR A 185 -0.91 -11.28 10.61
C TYR A 185 -1.82 -11.58 9.41
N ILE A 186 -1.97 -12.86 9.02
CA ILE A 186 -2.90 -13.28 7.95
C ILE A 186 -4.35 -12.90 8.32
N ASN A 187 -4.75 -13.08 9.57
CA ASN A 187 -6.13 -12.90 10.00
C ASN A 187 -6.49 -11.43 10.27
N PHE A 188 -5.58 -10.63 10.79
CA PHE A 188 -5.87 -9.27 11.23
C PHE A 188 -5.16 -8.19 10.41
N GLY A 189 -4.26 -8.58 9.50
CA GLY A 189 -3.57 -7.64 8.62
C GLY A 189 -2.47 -6.83 9.30
N GLY A 190 -2.12 -5.72 8.68
CA GLY A 190 -0.99 -4.86 9.05
C GLY A 190 -1.37 -3.42 9.40
N PHE A 191 -2.62 -3.10 9.75
CA PHE A 191 -2.93 -1.76 10.25
C PHE A 191 -2.29 -1.53 11.62
N PRO A 192 -1.52 -0.43 11.83
CA PRO A 192 -0.77 -0.21 13.06
C PRO A 192 -1.59 -0.34 14.34
N GLU A 193 -2.77 0.26 14.42
CA GLU A 193 -3.64 0.22 15.59
C GLU A 193 -4.16 -1.20 15.86
N VAL A 194 -4.48 -1.96 14.79
CA VAL A 194 -4.93 -3.35 14.89
C VAL A 194 -3.81 -4.26 15.40
N VAL A 195 -2.59 -4.05 14.91
CA VAL A 195 -1.41 -4.83 15.35
C VAL A 195 -1.07 -4.56 16.82
N LEU A 196 -1.23 -3.32 17.28
CA LEU A 196 -0.95 -2.93 18.67
C LEU A 196 -2.05 -3.32 19.65
N ALA A 197 -3.24 -3.65 19.19
CA ALA A 197 -4.30 -4.17 20.06
C ALA A 197 -3.99 -5.64 20.43
N ASP A 198 -4.21 -6.03 21.68
CA ASP A 198 -4.00 -7.40 22.15
C ASP A 198 -5.27 -8.25 22.02
N ASP A 199 -6.42 -7.65 22.26
CA ASP A 199 -7.71 -8.31 22.26
C ASP A 199 -8.28 -8.52 20.86
N ILE A 200 -8.80 -9.72 20.57
CA ILE A 200 -9.35 -10.11 19.26
C ILE A 200 -10.62 -9.32 18.92
N GLU A 201 -11.47 -9.03 19.91
CA GLU A 201 -12.70 -8.27 19.68
C GLU A 201 -12.37 -6.83 19.31
N ILE A 202 -11.41 -6.23 20.02
CA ILE A 202 -10.90 -4.88 19.73
C ILE A 202 -10.28 -4.83 18.32
N LYS A 203 -9.49 -5.83 17.91
CA LYS A 203 -8.96 -5.91 16.54
C LYS A 203 -10.07 -5.90 15.49
N ASN A 204 -11.12 -6.67 15.71
CA ASN A 204 -12.26 -6.73 14.81
C ASN A 204 -13.02 -5.40 14.74
N GLU A 205 -13.24 -4.74 15.89
CA GLU A 205 -13.89 -3.42 15.90
C GLU A 205 -13.05 -2.35 15.20
N LEU A 206 -11.73 -2.35 15.39
CA LEU A 206 -10.83 -1.44 14.68
C LEU A 206 -10.87 -1.66 13.17
N LEU A 207 -10.88 -2.92 12.70
CA LEU A 207 -11.02 -3.23 11.28
C LEU A 207 -12.36 -2.77 10.72
N LYS A 208 -13.46 -2.93 11.47
CA LYS A 208 -14.80 -2.42 11.09
C LYS A 208 -14.80 -0.90 11.00
N ASP A 209 -14.17 -0.19 11.97
CA ASP A 209 -14.07 1.26 11.95
C ASP A 209 -13.27 1.77 10.75
N ILE A 210 -12.15 1.12 10.42
CA ILE A 210 -11.36 1.43 9.21
C ILE A 210 -12.21 1.31 7.95
N MET A 211 -12.96 0.23 7.80
CA MET A 211 -13.81 -0.01 6.63
C MET A 211 -15.00 0.96 6.58
N ASN A 212 -15.65 1.24 7.71
CA ASN A 212 -16.73 2.22 7.79
C ASN A 212 -16.24 3.63 7.44
N SER A 213 -15.09 4.04 7.99
CA SER A 213 -14.46 5.32 7.66
C SER A 213 -14.10 5.42 6.18
N TYR A 214 -13.65 4.34 5.57
CA TYR A 214 -13.39 4.27 4.14
C TYR A 214 -14.66 4.56 3.32
N PHE A 215 -15.78 3.90 3.63
CA PHE A 215 -17.04 4.13 2.91
C PHE A 215 -17.61 5.53 3.16
N GLN A 216 -17.62 5.98 4.41
CA GLN A 216 -18.23 7.25 4.79
C GLN A 216 -17.45 8.47 4.32
N ILE A 217 -16.14 8.37 4.24
CA ILE A 217 -15.27 9.51 3.93
C ILE A 217 -14.68 9.37 2.53
N ASP A 218 -13.93 8.29 2.25
CA ASP A 218 -13.19 8.18 0.99
C ASP A 218 -14.14 7.91 -0.19
N VAL A 219 -15.08 6.97 -0.06
CA VAL A 219 -16.04 6.67 -1.14
C VAL A 219 -17.01 7.81 -1.31
N ALA A 220 -17.62 8.31 -0.22
CA ALA A 220 -18.64 9.35 -0.29
C ALA A 220 -18.08 10.72 -0.74
N THR A 221 -16.83 11.05 -0.41
CA THR A 221 -16.26 12.38 -0.68
C THR A 221 -15.46 12.44 -1.98
N LEU A 222 -14.76 11.35 -2.31
CA LEU A 222 -13.79 11.32 -3.43
C LEU A 222 -14.38 10.71 -4.70
N ALA A 223 -15.46 9.93 -4.57
CA ALA A 223 -16.12 9.30 -5.68
C ALA A 223 -17.47 10.02 -5.95
N ASP A 224 -17.64 10.55 -7.16
CA ASP A 224 -18.96 10.99 -7.66
C ASP A 224 -19.89 9.78 -7.92
N PHE A 225 -19.82 8.75 -7.06
CA PHE A 225 -20.59 7.53 -7.23
C PHE A 225 -21.91 7.64 -6.50
N LYS A 226 -22.99 7.57 -7.28
CA LYS A 226 -24.37 7.59 -6.76
C LYS A 226 -24.74 6.31 -6.00
N ASP A 227 -23.98 5.23 -6.17
CA ASP A 227 -24.30 3.90 -5.62
C ASP A 227 -23.12 3.30 -4.85
N ILE A 228 -22.95 3.73 -3.61
CA ILE A 228 -21.95 3.20 -2.67
C ILE A 228 -22.18 1.69 -2.42
N GLY A 229 -23.44 1.23 -2.48
CA GLY A 229 -23.79 -0.19 -2.32
C GLY A 229 -23.09 -1.08 -3.35
N LYS A 230 -23.04 -0.65 -4.60
CA LYS A 230 -22.36 -1.42 -5.68
C LYS A 230 -20.86 -1.55 -5.47
N ILE A 231 -20.20 -0.55 -4.88
CA ILE A 231 -18.78 -0.65 -4.53
C ILE A 231 -18.57 -1.68 -3.41
N ARG A 232 -19.48 -1.70 -2.44
CA ARG A 232 -19.45 -2.69 -1.36
C ARG A 232 -19.65 -4.11 -1.91
N ASP A 233 -20.65 -4.30 -2.77
CA ASP A 233 -20.91 -5.58 -3.43
C ASP A 233 -19.72 -6.02 -4.27
N LEU A 234 -19.09 -5.09 -5.00
CA LEU A 234 -17.87 -5.38 -5.75
C LEU A 234 -16.74 -5.87 -4.83
N LEU A 235 -16.50 -5.20 -3.71
CA LEU A 235 -15.47 -5.61 -2.74
C LEU A 235 -15.75 -7.03 -2.20
N ILE A 236 -17.01 -7.36 -1.89
CA ILE A 236 -17.41 -8.71 -1.46
C ILE A 236 -17.13 -9.73 -2.57
N LEU A 237 -17.50 -9.43 -3.82
CA LEU A 237 -17.22 -10.31 -4.96
C LEU A 237 -15.71 -10.50 -5.18
N LEU A 238 -14.90 -9.46 -4.95
CA LEU A 238 -13.46 -9.53 -5.11
C LEU A 238 -12.81 -10.45 -4.06
N THR A 239 -13.32 -10.54 -2.82
CA THR A 239 -12.73 -11.42 -1.80
C THR A 239 -12.67 -12.89 -2.24
N GLN A 240 -13.63 -13.35 -3.05
CA GLN A 240 -13.67 -14.71 -3.59
C GLN A 240 -12.72 -14.93 -4.79
N ARG A 241 -12.05 -13.88 -5.23
CA ARG A 241 -11.23 -13.86 -6.45
C ARG A 241 -9.80 -13.38 -6.21
N ILE A 242 -9.37 -13.29 -4.96
CA ILE A 242 -7.99 -12.93 -4.59
C ILE A 242 -7.02 -13.87 -5.30
N GLY A 243 -5.97 -13.31 -5.92
CA GLY A 243 -4.99 -14.07 -6.69
C GLY A 243 -5.48 -14.59 -8.04
N LYS A 244 -6.73 -14.29 -8.44
CA LYS A 244 -7.31 -14.72 -9.73
C LYS A 244 -7.41 -13.54 -10.69
N LYS A 245 -7.46 -13.86 -11.97
CA LYS A 245 -7.73 -12.89 -13.03
C LYS A 245 -9.12 -12.25 -12.87
N ILE A 246 -9.18 -10.94 -13.12
CA ILE A 246 -10.45 -10.20 -13.09
C ILE A 246 -11.19 -10.41 -14.40
N ASN A 247 -12.35 -11.04 -14.35
CA ASN A 247 -13.28 -11.09 -15.48
C ASN A 247 -14.33 -9.97 -15.36
N ILE A 248 -14.11 -8.90 -16.09
CA ILE A 248 -14.95 -7.69 -16.07
C ILE A 248 -16.41 -8.00 -16.44
N SER A 249 -16.64 -8.85 -17.44
CA SER A 249 -18.00 -9.20 -17.91
C SER A 249 -18.77 -9.95 -16.81
N ASN A 250 -18.11 -10.92 -16.15
CA ASN A 250 -18.74 -11.66 -15.06
C ASN A 250 -19.08 -10.75 -13.86
N ILE A 251 -18.21 -9.79 -13.53
CA ILE A 251 -18.47 -8.82 -12.46
C ILE A 251 -19.61 -7.88 -12.86
N ALA A 252 -19.60 -7.34 -14.08
CA ALA A 252 -20.64 -6.45 -14.60
C ALA A 252 -22.03 -7.11 -14.53
N ASN A 253 -22.12 -8.38 -14.96
CA ASN A 253 -23.36 -9.17 -14.90
C ASN A 253 -23.79 -9.42 -13.44
N ALA A 254 -22.88 -9.83 -12.56
CA ALA A 254 -23.21 -10.11 -11.16
C ALA A 254 -23.71 -8.87 -10.41
N LEU A 255 -23.17 -7.68 -10.73
CA LEU A 255 -23.53 -6.42 -10.11
C LEU A 255 -24.69 -5.71 -10.85
N ASN A 256 -25.12 -6.19 -12.01
CA ASN A 256 -26.07 -5.53 -12.90
C ASN A 256 -25.67 -4.07 -13.21
N ILE A 257 -24.41 -3.89 -13.66
CA ILE A 257 -23.86 -2.59 -14.08
C ILE A 257 -23.11 -2.72 -15.42
N LYS A 258 -22.84 -1.58 -16.07
CA LYS A 258 -22.05 -1.56 -17.31
C LYS A 258 -20.57 -1.90 -17.04
N ARG A 259 -19.88 -2.48 -18.04
CA ARG A 259 -18.45 -2.83 -17.96
C ARG A 259 -17.58 -1.61 -17.63
N ASP A 260 -17.86 -0.47 -18.24
CA ASP A 260 -17.10 0.77 -17.98
C ASP A 260 -17.18 1.18 -16.52
N LYS A 261 -18.35 0.96 -15.87
CA LYS A 261 -18.51 1.24 -14.45
C LYS A 261 -17.69 0.31 -13.56
N VAL A 262 -17.49 -0.95 -13.98
CA VAL A 262 -16.57 -1.87 -13.27
C VAL A 262 -15.14 -1.36 -13.35
N TYR A 263 -14.68 -0.91 -14.53
CA TYR A 263 -13.34 -0.32 -14.67
C TYR A 263 -13.17 0.92 -13.79
N GLU A 264 -14.15 1.82 -13.75
CA GLU A 264 -14.12 3.00 -12.86
C GLU A 264 -13.97 2.60 -11.38
N TYR A 265 -14.78 1.63 -10.93
CA TYR A 265 -14.75 1.16 -9.55
C TYR A 265 -13.40 0.49 -9.20
N LEU A 266 -12.87 -0.35 -10.09
CA LEU A 266 -11.57 -0.98 -9.87
C LEU A 266 -10.44 0.06 -9.84
N ALA A 267 -10.47 1.05 -10.74
CA ALA A 267 -9.50 2.15 -10.74
C ALA A 267 -9.59 2.96 -9.45
N PHE A 268 -10.81 3.23 -8.96
CA PHE A 268 -11.02 3.90 -7.69
C PHE A 268 -10.48 3.08 -6.51
N LEU A 269 -10.83 1.79 -6.40
CA LEU A 269 -10.34 0.91 -5.34
C LEU A 269 -8.80 0.80 -5.32
N GLN A 270 -8.19 0.75 -6.49
CA GLN A 270 -6.72 0.75 -6.62
C GLN A 270 -6.13 2.09 -6.18
N SER A 271 -6.74 3.20 -6.57
CA SER A 271 -6.26 4.54 -6.25
C SER A 271 -6.48 4.93 -4.80
N THR A 272 -7.40 4.29 -4.09
CA THR A 272 -7.64 4.42 -2.65
C THR A 272 -6.90 3.37 -1.82
N TYR A 273 -6.01 2.60 -2.45
CA TYR A 273 -5.17 1.59 -1.79
C TYR A 273 -5.93 0.44 -1.12
N VAL A 274 -7.16 0.13 -1.52
CA VAL A 274 -7.87 -1.05 -1.03
C VAL A 274 -7.38 -2.31 -1.72
N ILE A 275 -7.14 -2.20 -3.04
CA ILE A 275 -6.58 -3.27 -3.85
C ILE A 275 -5.34 -2.79 -4.61
N LYS A 276 -4.52 -3.74 -5.04
CA LYS A 276 -3.43 -3.55 -6.00
C LYS A 276 -3.58 -4.57 -7.12
N MET A 277 -3.51 -4.10 -8.36
CA MET A 277 -3.51 -4.96 -9.54
C MET A 277 -2.08 -5.25 -9.94
N ILE A 278 -1.80 -6.50 -10.34
CA ILE A 278 -0.53 -6.92 -10.90
C ILE A 278 -0.73 -7.41 -12.34
N PRO A 279 0.11 -6.95 -13.29
CA PRO A 279 0.00 -7.35 -14.68
C PRO A 279 0.63 -8.72 -14.93
N GLN A 280 0.21 -9.36 -16.01
CA GLN A 280 0.89 -10.54 -16.51
C GLN A 280 2.26 -10.19 -17.08
N LYS A 281 3.30 -10.99 -16.82
CA LYS A 281 4.59 -10.90 -17.50
C LYS A 281 4.38 -11.26 -18.97
N SER A 282 4.50 -10.28 -19.86
CA SER A 282 4.31 -10.43 -21.31
C SER A 282 5.06 -9.34 -22.05
N SER A 283 5.12 -9.45 -23.39
CA SER A 283 5.55 -8.33 -24.24
C SER A 283 4.66 -7.08 -24.01
N ILE A 284 5.16 -5.89 -24.33
CA ILE A 284 4.47 -4.63 -24.07
C ILE A 284 3.05 -4.62 -24.67
N ASP A 285 2.88 -5.14 -25.89
CA ASP A 285 1.59 -5.18 -26.59
C ASP A 285 0.56 -6.07 -25.88
N ASN A 286 1.01 -7.17 -25.28
CA ASN A 286 0.13 -8.08 -24.54
C ASN A 286 -0.18 -7.59 -23.11
N ARG A 287 0.65 -6.70 -22.52
CA ARG A 287 0.37 -6.12 -21.18
C ARG A 287 -0.88 -5.25 -21.16
N ILE A 288 -1.19 -4.58 -22.29
CA ILE A 288 -2.36 -3.70 -22.40
C ILE A 288 -3.67 -4.50 -22.48
N SER A 289 -3.63 -5.69 -23.08
CA SER A 289 -4.80 -6.56 -23.30
C SER A 289 -4.93 -7.69 -22.28
N ALA A 290 -3.90 -7.95 -21.47
CA ALA A 290 -3.89 -9.05 -20.52
C ALA A 290 -4.76 -8.75 -19.28
N ASP A 291 -5.48 -9.77 -18.83
CA ASP A 291 -6.22 -9.71 -17.58
C ASP A 291 -5.26 -9.56 -16.39
N ASN A 292 -5.50 -8.56 -15.54
CA ASN A 292 -4.74 -8.37 -14.33
C ASN A 292 -5.25 -9.29 -13.22
N LYS A 293 -4.32 -9.79 -12.39
CA LYS A 293 -4.65 -10.31 -11.06
C LYS A 293 -4.72 -9.14 -10.07
N PHE A 294 -5.35 -9.36 -8.94
CA PHE A 294 -5.39 -8.35 -7.88
C PHE A 294 -5.24 -8.99 -6.50
N TYR A 295 -4.79 -8.16 -5.57
CA TYR A 295 -4.66 -8.47 -4.16
C TYR A 295 -5.21 -7.32 -3.34
N PHE A 296 -5.75 -7.62 -2.15
CA PHE A 296 -6.01 -6.60 -1.16
C PHE A 296 -4.71 -6.11 -0.55
N THR A 297 -4.64 -4.85 -0.23
CA THR A 297 -3.46 -4.29 0.46
C THR A 297 -3.43 -4.65 1.94
N ASP A 298 -4.49 -5.25 2.46
CA ASP A 298 -4.59 -5.76 3.83
C ASP A 298 -5.49 -7.00 3.90
N THR A 299 -4.99 -8.07 4.54
CA THR A 299 -5.71 -9.35 4.68
C THR A 299 -6.82 -9.27 5.71
N GLY A 300 -6.67 -8.45 6.75
CA GLY A 300 -7.69 -8.24 7.77
C GLY A 300 -8.96 -7.63 7.18
N LEU A 301 -8.82 -6.64 6.29
CA LEU A 301 -9.95 -6.05 5.56
C LEU A 301 -10.62 -7.06 4.62
N ALA A 302 -9.83 -7.86 3.90
CA ALA A 302 -10.38 -8.88 3.01
C ALA A 302 -11.21 -9.91 3.79
N ARG A 303 -10.70 -10.37 4.95
CA ARG A 303 -11.41 -11.29 5.85
C ARG A 303 -12.70 -10.70 6.40
N LEU A 304 -12.68 -9.41 6.77
CA LEU A 304 -13.86 -8.72 7.33
C LEU A 304 -15.03 -8.64 6.34
N LEU A 305 -14.73 -8.50 5.05
CA LEU A 305 -15.74 -8.33 4.00
C LEU A 305 -16.51 -9.62 3.71
N ALA A 306 -15.80 -10.76 3.63
CA ALA A 306 -16.42 -12.07 3.37
C ALA A 306 -15.45 -13.21 3.71
N GLY A 307 -15.98 -14.44 3.77
CA GLY A 307 -15.17 -15.64 3.95
C GLY A 307 -14.16 -15.82 2.79
N VAL A 308 -12.87 -15.71 3.09
CA VAL A 308 -11.77 -15.92 2.15
C VAL A 308 -11.11 -17.27 2.46
N SER A 309 -10.78 -18.05 1.43
CA SER A 309 -10.08 -19.33 1.64
C SER A 309 -8.69 -19.13 2.27
N GLU A 310 -8.23 -20.10 3.05
CA GLU A 310 -6.92 -20.02 3.73
C GLU A 310 -5.77 -19.83 2.72
N GLY A 311 -5.81 -20.53 1.58
CA GLY A 311 -4.82 -20.36 0.52
C GLY A 311 -4.79 -18.93 -0.03
N SER A 312 -5.96 -18.35 -0.34
CA SER A 312 -6.05 -16.99 -0.86
C SER A 312 -5.63 -15.93 0.18
N LYS A 313 -5.96 -16.12 1.46
CA LYS A 313 -5.46 -15.24 2.54
C LYS A 313 -3.94 -15.32 2.66
N PHE A 314 -3.40 -16.53 2.58
CA PHE A 314 -1.96 -16.75 2.64
C PHE A 314 -1.24 -16.10 1.46
N GLU A 315 -1.69 -16.35 0.23
CA GLU A 315 -1.13 -15.74 -0.98
C GLU A 315 -1.20 -14.20 -0.91
N ASN A 316 -2.31 -13.64 -0.45
CA ASN A 316 -2.45 -12.19 -0.26
C ASN A 316 -1.46 -11.65 0.80
N SER A 317 -1.20 -12.39 1.88
CA SER A 317 -0.23 -11.98 2.90
C SER A 317 1.21 -11.97 2.37
N VAL A 318 1.55 -12.91 1.50
CA VAL A 318 2.83 -12.92 0.78
C VAL A 318 2.96 -11.69 -0.10
N PHE A 319 1.91 -11.36 -0.88
CA PHE A 319 1.88 -10.12 -1.66
C PHE A 319 2.15 -8.88 -0.80
N MET A 320 1.53 -8.75 0.38
CA MET A 320 1.73 -7.62 1.29
C MET A 320 3.19 -7.45 1.73
N ASN A 321 3.95 -8.54 1.85
CA ASN A 321 5.37 -8.49 2.22
C ASN A 321 6.27 -8.05 1.06
N LEU A 322 5.85 -8.27 -0.19
CA LEU A 322 6.64 -8.02 -1.40
C LEU A 322 6.41 -6.64 -2.01
N VAL A 323 5.23 -6.05 -1.82
CA VAL A 323 4.75 -4.85 -2.55
C VAL A 323 5.62 -3.61 -2.40
N TYR A 324 6.42 -3.49 -1.34
CA TYR A 324 7.30 -2.36 -1.11
C TYR A 324 8.63 -2.44 -1.87
N ASP A 325 9.14 -3.65 -2.09
CA ASP A 325 10.51 -3.85 -2.53
C ASP A 325 10.64 -4.20 -4.00
N TYR A 326 9.57 -4.75 -4.61
CA TYR A 326 9.65 -5.37 -5.92
C TYR A 326 8.61 -4.83 -6.89
N GLU A 327 8.97 -4.78 -8.16
CA GLU A 327 8.00 -4.74 -9.25
C GLU A 327 7.42 -6.16 -9.42
N ILE A 328 6.12 -6.29 -9.14
CA ILE A 328 5.46 -7.61 -9.12
C ILE A 328 4.64 -7.80 -10.37
N THR A 329 4.88 -8.92 -11.06
CA THR A 329 4.06 -9.46 -12.16
C THR A 329 3.70 -10.91 -11.84
N TYR A 330 2.83 -11.52 -12.64
CA TYR A 330 2.58 -12.96 -12.60
C TYR A 330 2.80 -13.58 -14.00
N TYR A 331 2.94 -14.89 -14.09
CA TYR A 331 3.05 -15.58 -15.38
C TYR A 331 1.97 -16.64 -15.52
N GLN A 332 1.40 -16.76 -16.72
CA GLN A 332 0.46 -17.82 -17.02
C GLN A 332 0.71 -18.37 -18.42
N THR A 333 0.75 -19.70 -18.53
CA THR A 333 0.82 -20.41 -19.82
C THR A 333 -0.56 -20.47 -20.48
N ARG A 334 -0.60 -20.74 -21.79
CA ARG A 334 -1.86 -20.98 -22.53
C ARG A 334 -2.64 -22.17 -21.99
N SER A 335 -1.96 -23.17 -21.42
CA SER A 335 -2.57 -24.36 -20.81
C SER A 335 -3.05 -24.16 -19.37
N GLY A 336 -2.99 -22.93 -18.83
CA GLY A 336 -3.45 -22.60 -17.49
C GLY A 336 -2.42 -22.76 -16.37
N GLY A 337 -1.19 -23.23 -16.67
CA GLY A 337 -0.11 -23.28 -15.68
C GLY A 337 0.31 -21.87 -15.27
N GLU A 338 0.54 -21.62 -13.97
CA GLU A 338 0.75 -20.29 -13.42
C GLU A 338 1.94 -20.23 -12.48
N ILE A 339 2.64 -19.06 -12.43
CA ILE A 339 3.56 -18.66 -11.38
C ILE A 339 2.91 -17.48 -10.66
N ASP A 340 2.71 -17.60 -9.34
CA ASP A 340 1.94 -16.62 -8.56
C ASP A 340 2.56 -15.22 -8.60
N PHE A 341 3.87 -15.11 -8.36
CA PHE A 341 4.59 -13.85 -8.41
C PHE A 341 5.91 -13.98 -9.18
N ILE A 342 6.20 -12.96 -9.97
CA ILE A 342 7.51 -12.72 -10.56
C ILE A 342 8.00 -11.36 -10.08
N LEU A 343 9.16 -11.34 -9.43
CA LEU A 343 9.76 -10.17 -8.84
C LEU A 343 10.86 -9.63 -9.76
N ASP A 344 10.79 -8.33 -10.10
CA ASP A 344 11.77 -7.63 -10.93
C ASP A 344 12.15 -8.39 -12.20
N ASN A 345 11.21 -9.13 -12.79
CA ASN A 345 11.37 -10.01 -13.95
C ASN A 345 12.40 -11.15 -13.80
N SER A 346 12.93 -11.39 -12.62
CA SER A 346 14.08 -12.29 -12.37
C SER A 346 13.81 -13.47 -11.44
N ILE A 347 12.90 -13.32 -10.47
CA ILE A 347 12.65 -14.33 -9.43
C ILE A 347 11.20 -14.78 -9.50
N GLY A 348 10.96 -16.09 -9.67
CA GLY A 348 9.63 -16.71 -9.66
C GLY A 348 9.27 -17.26 -8.28
N LEU A 349 8.10 -16.92 -7.77
CA LEU A 349 7.57 -17.44 -6.51
C LEU A 349 6.25 -18.17 -6.72
N GLU A 350 6.11 -19.34 -6.11
CA GLU A 350 4.86 -20.09 -5.98
C GLU A 350 4.50 -20.22 -4.51
N VAL A 351 3.28 -19.90 -4.14
CA VAL A 351 2.83 -19.86 -2.74
C VAL A 351 2.03 -21.12 -2.40
N LYS A 352 2.44 -21.85 -1.37
CA LYS A 352 1.81 -23.11 -0.94
C LYS A 352 1.67 -23.15 0.57
N LEU A 353 0.48 -23.50 1.08
CA LEU A 353 0.31 -23.74 2.51
C LEU A 353 1.26 -24.85 3.01
N ASN A 354 1.34 -25.95 2.25
CA ASN A 354 2.18 -27.12 2.53
C ASN A 354 3.04 -27.43 1.29
N PRO A 355 4.25 -26.84 1.17
CA PRO A 355 5.12 -27.04 0.02
C PRO A 355 5.55 -28.51 -0.11
N CYS A 356 5.52 -29.07 -1.32
CA CYS A 356 5.97 -30.42 -1.62
C CYS A 356 6.94 -30.48 -2.83
N ARG A 357 7.63 -31.62 -3.01
CA ARG A 357 8.59 -31.81 -4.12
C ARG A 357 7.94 -31.64 -5.50
N GLN A 358 6.68 -32.03 -5.64
CA GLN A 358 5.94 -31.89 -6.89
C GLN A 358 5.72 -30.41 -7.25
N ASP A 359 5.38 -29.57 -6.27
CA ASP A 359 5.22 -28.12 -6.47
C ASP A 359 6.51 -27.49 -7.00
N LEU A 360 7.67 -27.88 -6.42
CA LEU A 360 8.97 -27.39 -6.85
C LEU A 360 9.32 -27.82 -8.28
N ALA A 361 9.02 -29.05 -8.64
CA ALA A 361 9.25 -29.56 -10.01
C ALA A 361 8.38 -28.83 -11.04
N ILE A 362 7.12 -28.57 -10.70
CA ILE A 362 6.18 -27.82 -11.54
C ILE A 362 6.65 -26.38 -11.69
N LEU A 363 7.03 -25.72 -10.59
CA LEU A 363 7.53 -24.35 -10.61
C LEU A 363 8.78 -24.23 -11.49
N LYS A 364 9.75 -25.14 -11.33
CA LYS A 364 10.96 -25.18 -12.17
C LYS A 364 10.61 -25.21 -13.67
N LYS A 365 9.74 -26.12 -14.09
CA LYS A 365 9.30 -26.23 -15.49
C LYS A 365 8.66 -24.95 -16.01
N ARG A 366 7.86 -24.28 -15.17
CA ARG A 366 7.19 -23.02 -15.52
C ARG A 366 8.17 -21.87 -15.62
N THR A 367 9.13 -21.77 -14.69
CA THR A 367 10.17 -20.73 -14.71
C THR A 367 11.11 -20.91 -15.90
N ASP A 368 11.50 -22.13 -16.26
CA ASP A 368 12.27 -22.42 -17.47
C ASP A 368 11.52 -21.90 -18.72
N SER A 369 10.20 -22.16 -18.81
CA SER A 369 9.35 -21.69 -19.92
C SER A 369 9.17 -20.16 -19.93
N ALA A 370 9.26 -19.49 -18.79
CA ALA A 370 9.13 -18.04 -18.63
C ALA A 370 10.47 -17.30 -18.76
N GLY A 371 11.60 -18.01 -18.94
CA GLY A 371 12.93 -17.44 -18.98
C GLY A 371 13.38 -16.85 -17.63
N ILE A 372 13.00 -17.49 -16.52
CA ILE A 372 13.32 -17.05 -15.16
C ILE A 372 14.31 -18.05 -14.56
N SER A 373 15.46 -17.55 -14.12
CA SER A 373 16.57 -18.39 -13.62
C SER A 373 16.49 -18.70 -12.12
N GLU A 374 15.88 -17.81 -11.35
CA GLU A 374 15.79 -17.96 -9.91
C GLU A 374 14.33 -18.20 -9.49
N TYR A 375 14.08 -19.19 -8.64
CA TYR A 375 12.74 -19.56 -8.21
C TYR A 375 12.72 -20.17 -6.82
N TYR A 376 11.61 -19.92 -6.09
CA TYR A 376 11.39 -20.46 -4.74
C TYR A 376 9.92 -20.78 -4.51
N LEU A 377 9.66 -21.80 -3.68
CA LEU A 377 8.38 -21.97 -3.02
C LEU A 377 8.33 -21.06 -1.80
N VAL A 378 7.17 -20.47 -1.53
CA VAL A 378 6.88 -19.77 -0.28
C VAL A 378 5.91 -20.60 0.53
N GLY A 379 6.36 -21.11 1.69
CA GLY A 379 5.60 -22.00 2.55
C GLY A 379 5.04 -21.36 3.80
N LEU A 380 3.83 -21.75 4.23
CA LEU A 380 3.30 -21.43 5.55
C LEU A 380 3.73 -22.48 6.57
N GLN A 381 3.56 -23.76 6.24
CA GLN A 381 4.03 -24.87 7.08
C GLN A 381 5.51 -25.13 6.83
N TYR A 382 6.23 -25.45 7.90
CA TYR A 382 7.65 -25.76 7.82
C TYR A 382 7.96 -26.86 6.77
N SER A 383 9.01 -26.66 6.03
CA SER A 383 9.46 -27.59 5.00
C SER A 383 10.99 -27.53 4.87
N GLU A 384 11.61 -28.69 4.80
CA GLU A 384 13.05 -28.85 4.55
C GLU A 384 13.43 -28.87 3.06
N LEU A 385 12.42 -28.79 2.17
CA LEU A 385 12.66 -28.80 0.73
C LEU A 385 13.59 -27.67 0.32
N ASP A 386 14.56 -27.97 -0.52
CA ASP A 386 15.41 -26.97 -1.15
C ASP A 386 14.55 -25.92 -1.88
N LYS A 387 15.08 -24.70 -1.98
CA LYS A 387 14.38 -23.57 -2.60
C LYS A 387 12.99 -23.29 -2.02
N THR A 388 12.79 -23.60 -0.74
CA THR A 388 11.59 -23.20 0.00
C THR A 388 11.95 -22.11 1.00
N ILE A 389 11.22 -21.02 0.99
CA ILE A 389 11.33 -19.90 1.92
C ILE A 389 10.09 -19.89 2.80
N MET A 390 10.28 -19.76 4.09
CA MET A 390 9.15 -19.61 4.99
C MET A 390 8.59 -18.19 4.90
N ALA A 391 7.27 -18.06 4.92
CA ALA A 391 6.60 -16.77 4.70
C ALA A 391 7.02 -15.70 5.73
N TRP A 392 7.37 -16.09 6.94
CA TRP A 392 7.88 -15.19 7.97
C TRP A 392 9.34 -14.75 7.76
N ASP A 393 10.03 -15.24 6.72
CA ASP A 393 11.39 -14.85 6.33
C ASP A 393 11.42 -13.91 5.10
N LEU A 394 10.27 -13.59 4.51
CA LEU A 394 10.12 -12.67 3.39
C LEU A 394 10.48 -11.21 3.72
#